data_5c817537303d63928da58f092b676f33
#
_entry.id   5c817537303d63928da58f092b676f33
#
_cell.length_a   1.000
_cell.length_b   1.000
_cell.length_c   1.000
_cell.angle_alpha   90.00
_cell.angle_beta   90.00
_cell.angle_gamma   90.00
#
_symmetry.space_group_name_H-M   'P 1'
#
loop_
_entity.id
_entity.type
_entity.pdbx_description
1 polymer ?
#
loop_
_entity_poly.entity_id
_entity_poly.type
_entity_poly.pdbx_seq_one_letter_code
_entity_poly.pdbx_strand_id
1 'polypeptide(L)'
;LISFLKKICDMEGVQFDQGSLKIIARAADGSVRDGLSILDQSITFSDKELTESKVKEMIGLNDPTEIIDFIKLLTSGETIKCIEMINSFYDNGADPSVIVRDLISSIHDISMVKINADQGVKNSLTEAEYKEVNEIADNTDLPTLSMFWQMLNKGLGEVCLLYTSPS
;
A
#
# COMPACT_ATOMS: atom_id res chain seq x y z
N LEU A 1 11.41 -2.10 12.43
CA LEU A 1 10.40 -1.12 12.84
C LEU A 1 9.22 -1.79 13.55
N ILE A 2 8.56 -2.81 12.97
CA ILE A 2 7.38 -3.48 13.56
C ILE A 2 7.64 -3.97 14.99
N SER A 3 8.76 -4.66 15.23
CA SER A 3 9.12 -5.14 16.58
C SER A 3 9.35 -4.03 17.60
N PHE A 4 9.76 -2.85 17.12
CA PHE A 4 9.91 -1.66 17.95
C PHE A 4 8.54 -1.04 18.27
N LEU A 5 7.68 -0.87 17.27
CA LEU A 5 6.30 -0.37 17.48
C LEU A 5 5.52 -1.28 18.44
N LYS A 6 5.67 -2.62 18.30
CA LYS A 6 5.08 -3.58 19.22
C LYS A 6 5.49 -3.33 20.67
N LYS A 7 6.80 -3.13 20.92
CA LYS A 7 7.28 -2.84 22.29
C LYS A 7 6.64 -1.58 22.88
N ILE A 8 6.45 -0.54 22.07
CA ILE A 8 5.81 0.70 22.51
C ILE A 8 4.34 0.43 22.88
N CYS A 9 3.59 -0.29 22.04
CA CYS A 9 2.20 -0.66 22.33
C CYS A 9 2.10 -1.47 23.65
N ASP A 10 2.99 -2.44 23.84
CA ASP A 10 3.05 -3.24 25.08
C ASP A 10 3.33 -2.36 26.31
N MET A 11 4.22 -1.37 26.20
CA MET A 11 4.56 -0.42 27.29
C MET A 11 3.42 0.54 27.60
N GLU A 12 2.70 1.01 26.59
CA GLU A 12 1.57 1.95 26.71
C GLU A 12 0.23 1.24 27.05
N GLY A 13 0.22 -0.10 27.09
CA GLY A 13 -0.98 -0.89 27.34
C GLY A 13 -2.03 -0.78 26.23
N VAL A 14 -1.57 -0.59 25.00
CA VAL A 14 -2.42 -0.47 23.80
C VAL A 14 -2.68 -1.86 23.23
N GLN A 15 -3.95 -2.19 23.00
CA GLN A 15 -4.32 -3.41 22.28
C GLN A 15 -4.10 -3.20 20.78
N PHE A 16 -3.52 -4.16 20.09
CA PHE A 16 -3.24 -4.06 18.66
C PHE A 16 -3.38 -5.42 17.95
N ASP A 17 -3.77 -5.38 16.70
CA ASP A 17 -3.58 -6.51 15.79
C ASP A 17 -2.26 -6.37 15.01
N GLN A 18 -1.78 -7.48 14.45
CA GLN A 18 -0.52 -7.48 13.69
C GLN A 18 -0.61 -6.66 12.39
N GLY A 19 -1.79 -6.59 11.79
CA GLY A 19 -2.05 -5.83 10.57
C GLY A 19 -1.88 -4.33 10.78
N SER A 20 -2.39 -3.79 11.89
CA SER A 20 -2.25 -2.37 12.23
C SER A 20 -0.79 -1.91 12.29
N LEU A 21 0.09 -2.69 12.94
CA LEU A 21 1.51 -2.37 13.03
C LEU A 21 2.24 -2.48 11.69
N LYS A 22 1.84 -3.40 10.82
CA LYS A 22 2.38 -3.51 9.47
C LYS A 22 2.03 -2.31 8.62
N ILE A 23 0.78 -1.83 8.70
CA ILE A 23 0.32 -0.64 7.97
C ILE A 23 1.09 0.60 8.44
N ILE A 24 1.23 0.79 9.75
CA ILE A 24 2.01 1.90 10.32
C ILE A 24 3.47 1.84 9.85
N ALA A 25 4.10 0.66 9.91
CA ALA A 25 5.50 0.49 9.50
C ALA A 25 5.70 0.77 8.00
N ARG A 26 4.74 0.39 7.16
CA ARG A 26 4.74 0.68 5.72
C ARG A 26 4.57 2.17 5.46
N ALA A 27 3.60 2.81 6.10
CA ALA A 27 3.35 4.24 5.96
C ALA A 27 4.54 5.11 6.43
N ALA A 28 5.32 4.60 7.38
CA ALA A 28 6.53 5.25 7.88
C ALA A 28 7.75 5.12 6.95
N ASP A 29 7.66 4.33 5.89
CA ASP A 29 8.74 4.10 4.91
C ASP A 29 10.12 3.85 5.55
N GLY A 30 10.15 3.02 6.60
CA GLY A 30 11.35 2.67 7.36
C GLY A 30 11.82 3.72 8.38
N SER A 31 11.22 4.91 8.41
CA SER A 31 11.54 5.97 9.38
C SER A 31 10.95 5.62 10.76
N VAL A 32 11.82 5.49 11.77
CA VAL A 32 11.38 5.25 13.16
C VAL A 32 10.61 6.45 13.70
N ARG A 33 11.03 7.67 13.37
CA ARG A 33 10.38 8.92 13.82
C ARG A 33 8.96 9.01 13.28
N ASP A 34 8.79 8.78 11.98
CA ASP A 34 7.48 8.86 11.34
C ASP A 34 6.58 7.72 11.82
N GLY A 35 7.13 6.52 12.01
CA GLY A 35 6.42 5.39 12.59
C GLY A 35 5.88 5.67 13.99
N LEU A 36 6.65 6.34 14.84
CA LEU A 36 6.19 6.76 16.17
C LEU A 36 5.12 7.84 16.09
N SER A 37 5.26 8.81 15.18
CA SER A 37 4.26 9.87 15.00
C SER A 37 2.92 9.30 14.51
N ILE A 38 2.97 8.38 13.54
CA ILE A 38 1.77 7.70 13.03
C ILE A 38 1.14 6.81 14.11
N LEU A 39 1.96 6.09 14.89
CA LEU A 39 1.48 5.27 15.99
C LEU A 39 0.75 6.11 17.04
N ASP A 40 1.33 7.22 17.49
CA ASP A 40 0.73 8.12 18.49
C ASP A 40 -0.62 8.67 18.01
N GLN A 41 -0.70 9.13 16.76
CA GLN A 41 -1.94 9.56 16.14
C GLN A 41 -2.97 8.42 16.07
N SER A 42 -2.53 7.22 15.68
CA SER A 42 -3.40 6.04 15.59
C SER A 42 -3.96 5.61 16.96
N ILE A 43 -3.14 5.66 18.00
CA ILE A 43 -3.57 5.37 19.40
C ILE A 43 -4.65 6.37 19.84
N THR A 44 -4.42 7.65 19.56
CA THR A 44 -5.36 8.71 19.90
C THR A 44 -6.68 8.57 19.14
N PHE A 45 -6.62 8.26 17.85
CA PHE A 45 -7.79 8.08 16.98
C PHE A 45 -8.61 6.83 17.35
N SER A 46 -7.92 5.74 17.74
CA SER A 46 -8.54 4.43 17.95
C SER A 46 -8.97 4.13 19.40
N ASP A 47 -8.81 5.10 20.31
CA ASP A 47 -9.10 4.93 21.74
C ASP A 47 -8.38 3.70 22.35
N LYS A 48 -7.09 3.56 22.07
CA LYS A 48 -6.19 2.49 22.53
C LYS A 48 -6.50 1.07 22.01
N GLU A 49 -7.32 0.96 20.99
CA GLU A 49 -7.58 -0.31 20.29
C GLU A 49 -7.18 -0.19 18.82
N LEU A 50 -5.92 -0.48 18.52
CA LEU A 50 -5.36 -0.40 17.16
C LEU A 50 -5.80 -1.61 16.35
N THR A 51 -6.75 -1.40 15.46
CA THR A 51 -7.14 -2.36 14.44
C THR A 51 -6.68 -1.88 13.06
N GLU A 52 -6.48 -2.83 12.16
CA GLU A 52 -6.13 -2.55 10.77
C GLU A 52 -7.09 -1.54 10.13
N SER A 53 -8.41 -1.68 10.36
CA SER A 53 -9.43 -0.79 9.84
C SER A 53 -9.30 0.65 10.37
N LYS A 54 -9.13 0.82 11.68
CA LYS A 54 -8.98 2.14 12.31
C LYS A 54 -7.71 2.86 11.86
N VAL A 55 -6.62 2.11 11.70
CA VAL A 55 -5.34 2.68 11.22
C VAL A 55 -5.45 3.13 9.76
N LYS A 56 -6.08 2.32 8.89
CA LYS A 56 -6.34 2.70 7.49
C LYS A 56 -7.17 3.98 7.41
N GLU A 57 -8.25 4.06 8.18
CA GLU A 57 -9.12 5.23 8.24
C GLU A 57 -8.37 6.50 8.71
N MET A 58 -7.56 6.38 9.76
CA MET A 58 -6.81 7.51 10.31
C MET A 58 -5.73 8.04 9.35
N ILE A 59 -5.01 7.14 8.68
CA ILE A 59 -3.92 7.54 7.78
C ILE A 59 -4.49 8.18 6.50
N GLY A 60 -5.77 7.93 6.16
CA GLY A 60 -6.39 8.45 4.93
C GLY A 60 -5.65 8.00 3.67
N LEU A 61 -4.88 6.92 3.77
CA LEU A 61 -4.25 6.30 2.63
C LEU A 61 -5.34 5.73 1.72
N ASN A 62 -5.12 5.83 0.43
CA ASN A 62 -5.79 4.95 -0.50
C ASN A 62 -5.66 3.55 0.10
N ASP A 63 -6.79 2.89 0.35
CA ASP A 63 -6.74 1.58 0.97
C ASP A 63 -5.80 0.71 0.13
N PRO A 64 -4.73 0.13 0.69
CA PRO A 64 -3.85 -0.75 -0.08
C PRO A 64 -4.62 -1.86 -0.78
N THR A 65 -5.78 -2.25 -0.23
CA THR A 65 -6.73 -3.16 -0.85
C THR A 65 -7.24 -2.59 -2.17
N GLU A 66 -7.57 -1.30 -2.24
CA GLU A 66 -8.03 -0.66 -3.48
C GLU A 66 -6.94 -0.67 -4.57
N ILE A 67 -5.67 -0.49 -4.20
CA ILE A 67 -4.55 -0.57 -5.15
C ILE A 67 -4.39 -2.00 -5.68
N ILE A 68 -4.51 -3.00 -4.80
CA ILE A 68 -4.45 -4.42 -5.18
C ILE A 68 -5.64 -4.78 -6.07
N ASP A 69 -6.85 -4.33 -5.71
CA ASP A 69 -8.06 -4.53 -6.52
C ASP A 69 -7.93 -3.88 -7.90
N PHE A 70 -7.36 -2.68 -7.97
CA PHE A 70 -7.08 -2.03 -9.25
C PHE A 70 -6.14 -2.86 -10.12
N ILE A 71 -5.05 -3.39 -9.56
CA ILE A 71 -4.12 -4.26 -10.29
C ILE A 71 -4.83 -5.55 -10.75
N LYS A 72 -5.70 -6.12 -9.94
CA LYS A 72 -6.50 -7.30 -10.28
C LYS A 72 -7.42 -7.02 -11.47
N LEU A 73 -8.12 -5.87 -11.49
CA LEU A 73 -8.92 -5.43 -12.62
C LEU A 73 -8.08 -5.19 -13.87
N LEU A 74 -6.91 -4.57 -13.71
CA LEU A 74 -5.99 -4.28 -14.81
C LEU A 74 -5.46 -5.56 -15.45
N THR A 75 -5.04 -6.54 -14.66
CA THR A 75 -4.50 -7.83 -15.14
C THR A 75 -5.56 -8.75 -15.72
N SER A 76 -6.83 -8.60 -15.30
CA SER A 76 -7.97 -9.32 -15.89
C SER A 76 -8.59 -8.63 -17.12
N GLY A 77 -8.10 -7.45 -17.49
CA GLY A 77 -8.57 -6.73 -18.68
C GLY A 77 -9.91 -6.01 -18.51
N GLU A 78 -10.36 -5.77 -17.28
CA GLU A 78 -11.60 -5.10 -16.92
C GLU A 78 -11.49 -3.56 -17.09
N THR A 79 -11.22 -3.10 -18.31
CA THR A 79 -10.85 -1.72 -18.64
C THR A 79 -11.86 -0.69 -18.13
N ILE A 80 -13.17 -0.96 -18.25
CA ILE A 80 -14.21 -0.01 -17.82
C ILE A 80 -14.13 0.21 -16.31
N LYS A 81 -14.02 -0.88 -15.54
CA LYS A 81 -13.91 -0.81 -14.07
C LYS A 81 -12.62 -0.11 -13.62
N CYS A 82 -11.52 -0.30 -14.36
CA CYS A 82 -10.28 0.43 -14.11
C CYS A 82 -10.48 1.94 -14.25
N ILE A 83 -11.17 2.39 -15.30
CA ILE A 83 -11.46 3.80 -15.52
C ILE A 83 -12.36 4.37 -14.42
N GLU A 84 -13.41 3.65 -14.04
CA GLU A 84 -14.30 4.04 -12.94
C GLU A 84 -13.53 4.18 -11.62
N MET A 85 -12.63 3.26 -11.33
CA MET A 85 -11.81 3.28 -10.11
C MET A 85 -10.80 4.43 -10.10
N ILE A 86 -10.15 4.73 -11.24
CA ILE A 86 -9.29 5.91 -11.37
C ILE A 86 -10.08 7.20 -11.13
N ASN A 87 -11.27 7.32 -11.69
CA ASN A 87 -12.13 8.48 -11.47
C ASN A 87 -12.50 8.61 -9.98
N SER A 88 -12.81 7.49 -9.30
CA SER A 88 -13.09 7.49 -7.86
C SER A 88 -11.89 7.98 -7.05
N PHE A 89 -10.67 7.55 -7.36
CA PHE A 89 -9.46 8.07 -6.71
C PHE A 89 -9.34 9.59 -6.90
N TYR A 90 -9.59 10.07 -8.09
CA TYR A 90 -9.52 11.49 -8.41
C TYR A 90 -10.59 12.31 -7.67
N ASP A 91 -11.82 11.83 -7.67
CA ASP A 91 -12.97 12.47 -6.99
C ASP A 91 -12.76 12.53 -5.46
N ASN A 92 -12.08 11.53 -4.89
CA ASN A 92 -11.71 11.48 -3.48
C ASN A 92 -10.46 12.33 -3.15
N GLY A 93 -9.89 13.04 -4.11
CA GLY A 93 -8.75 13.94 -3.92
C GLY A 93 -7.41 13.24 -3.74
N ALA A 94 -7.29 11.98 -4.16
CA ALA A 94 -6.03 11.25 -4.09
C ALA A 94 -4.97 11.88 -5.01
N ASP A 95 -3.73 11.98 -4.52
CA ASP A 95 -2.61 12.49 -5.31
C ASP A 95 -2.21 11.44 -6.38
N PRO A 96 -2.28 11.76 -7.68
CA PRO A 96 -1.90 10.83 -8.73
C PRO A 96 -0.49 10.26 -8.60
N SER A 97 0.46 11.05 -8.07
CA SER A 97 1.84 10.59 -7.89
C SER A 97 1.96 9.53 -6.79
N VAL A 98 1.13 9.63 -5.75
CA VAL A 98 1.05 8.63 -4.68
C VAL A 98 0.44 7.34 -5.21
N ILE A 99 -0.68 7.44 -5.95
CA ILE A 99 -1.33 6.27 -6.56
C ILE A 99 -0.35 5.50 -7.45
N VAL A 100 0.39 6.22 -8.32
CA VAL A 100 1.35 5.58 -9.22
C VAL A 100 2.50 4.91 -8.45
N ARG A 101 3.00 5.52 -7.38
CA ARG A 101 4.03 4.90 -6.51
C ARG A 101 3.52 3.65 -5.82
N ASP A 102 2.28 3.69 -5.30
CA ASP A 102 1.66 2.54 -4.66
C ASP A 102 1.46 1.39 -5.65
N LEU A 103 1.05 1.69 -6.88
CA LEU A 103 0.94 0.72 -7.97
C LEU A 103 2.30 0.09 -8.31
N ILE A 104 3.37 0.90 -8.43
CA ILE A 104 4.73 0.42 -8.70
C ILE A 104 5.19 -0.53 -7.58
N SER A 105 4.97 -0.14 -6.32
CA SER A 105 5.33 -0.95 -5.16
C SER A 105 4.58 -2.28 -5.14
N SER A 106 3.27 -2.25 -5.38
CA SER A 106 2.45 -3.45 -5.40
C SER A 106 2.80 -4.40 -6.55
N ILE A 107 3.10 -3.88 -7.75
CA ILE A 107 3.57 -4.72 -8.88
C ILE A 107 4.93 -5.33 -8.58
N HIS A 108 5.81 -4.59 -7.90
CA HIS A 108 7.08 -5.16 -7.42
C HIS A 108 6.82 -6.32 -6.45
N ASP A 109 5.94 -6.15 -5.46
CA ASP A 109 5.61 -7.19 -4.48
C ASP A 109 5.02 -8.44 -5.15
N ILE A 110 4.10 -8.25 -6.11
CA ILE A 110 3.53 -9.34 -6.92
C ILE A 110 4.63 -10.07 -7.69
N SER A 111 5.58 -9.34 -8.26
CA SER A 111 6.72 -9.91 -8.99
C SER A 111 7.63 -10.72 -8.07
N MET A 112 7.89 -10.24 -6.84
CA MET A 112 8.70 -10.96 -5.85
C MET A 112 8.01 -12.26 -5.40
N VAL A 113 6.69 -12.23 -5.20
CA VAL A 113 5.90 -13.45 -4.93
C VAL A 113 5.99 -14.41 -6.10
N LYS A 114 5.85 -13.92 -7.34
CA LYS A 114 5.92 -14.74 -8.56
C LYS A 114 7.22 -15.53 -8.70
N ILE A 115 8.35 -14.96 -8.28
CA ILE A 115 9.68 -15.60 -8.33
C ILE A 115 10.09 -16.30 -7.04
N ASN A 116 9.15 -16.47 -6.08
CA ASN A 116 9.40 -17.06 -4.75
C ASN A 116 10.47 -16.34 -3.90
N ALA A 117 10.65 -15.04 -4.10
CA ALA A 117 11.55 -14.18 -3.32
C ALA A 117 10.78 -13.29 -2.33
N ASP A 118 9.74 -13.83 -1.71
CA ASP A 118 8.64 -13.12 -1.06
C ASP A 118 8.79 -12.94 0.47
N GLN A 119 9.92 -13.30 1.08
CA GLN A 119 10.10 -13.17 2.54
C GLN A 119 9.90 -11.74 3.05
N GLY A 120 10.39 -10.75 2.30
CA GLY A 120 10.19 -9.33 2.62
C GLY A 120 8.72 -8.93 2.50
N VAL A 121 8.07 -9.38 1.43
CA VAL A 121 6.66 -9.10 1.14
C VAL A 121 5.74 -9.67 2.22
N LYS A 122 5.94 -10.91 2.65
CA LYS A 122 5.18 -11.54 3.75
C LYS A 122 5.26 -10.76 5.07
N ASN A 123 6.37 -10.09 5.31
CA ASN A 123 6.57 -9.31 6.51
C ASN A 123 5.92 -7.92 6.46
N SER A 124 5.71 -7.37 5.25
CA SER A 124 5.16 -6.03 5.04
C SER A 124 3.66 -6.00 4.79
N LEU A 125 3.08 -7.09 4.26
CA LEU A 125 1.66 -7.20 3.97
C LEU A 125 0.88 -7.87 5.11
N THR A 126 -0.40 -7.55 5.24
CA THR A 126 -1.34 -8.31 6.06
C THR A 126 -1.60 -9.68 5.41
N GLU A 127 -2.18 -10.63 6.15
CA GLU A 127 -2.51 -11.95 5.59
C GLU A 127 -3.50 -11.86 4.42
N ALA A 128 -4.48 -10.96 4.53
CA ALA A 128 -5.48 -10.74 3.49
C ALA A 128 -4.83 -10.17 2.22
N GLU A 129 -4.03 -9.11 2.34
CA GLU A 129 -3.29 -8.51 1.22
C GLU A 129 -2.33 -9.51 0.57
N TYR A 130 -1.60 -10.29 1.37
CA TYR A 130 -0.69 -11.30 0.83
C TYR A 130 -1.43 -12.37 0.01
N LYS A 131 -2.62 -12.80 0.45
CA LYS A 131 -3.45 -13.74 -0.28
C LYS A 131 -3.87 -13.18 -1.64
N GLU A 132 -4.32 -11.93 -1.69
CA GLU A 132 -4.70 -11.25 -2.93
C GLU A 132 -3.50 -11.09 -3.88
N VAL A 133 -2.35 -10.67 -3.36
CA VAL A 133 -1.10 -10.54 -4.12
C VAL A 133 -0.67 -11.88 -4.71
N ASN A 134 -0.77 -12.96 -3.94
CA ASN A 134 -0.45 -14.31 -4.41
C ASN A 134 -1.39 -14.78 -5.52
N GLU A 135 -2.70 -14.50 -5.40
CA GLU A 135 -3.69 -14.82 -6.44
C GLU A 135 -3.36 -14.11 -7.77
N ILE A 136 -2.99 -12.82 -7.71
CA ILE A 136 -2.58 -12.06 -8.91
C ILE A 136 -1.28 -12.64 -9.49
N ALA A 137 -0.30 -12.96 -8.64
CA ALA A 137 0.97 -13.54 -9.06
C ALA A 137 0.78 -14.88 -9.78
N ASP A 138 -0.15 -15.73 -9.33
CA ASP A 138 -0.45 -17.01 -9.96
C ASP A 138 -1.08 -16.83 -11.35
N ASN A 139 -1.92 -15.82 -11.53
CA ASN A 139 -2.69 -15.56 -12.74
C ASN A 139 -2.03 -14.61 -13.75
N THR A 140 -0.89 -13.99 -13.40
CA THR A 140 -0.21 -13.03 -14.28
C THR A 140 1.22 -13.50 -14.57
N ASP A 141 1.65 -13.40 -15.81
CA ASP A 141 3.02 -13.75 -16.17
C ASP A 141 4.01 -12.61 -15.86
N LEU A 142 5.29 -12.96 -15.72
CA LEU A 142 6.34 -12.03 -15.37
C LEU A 142 6.59 -10.94 -16.45
N PRO A 143 6.53 -11.25 -17.78
CA PRO A 143 6.61 -10.23 -18.82
C PRO A 143 5.53 -9.16 -18.70
N THR A 144 4.29 -9.53 -18.41
CA THR A 144 3.17 -8.59 -18.19
C THR A 144 3.43 -7.69 -16.97
N LEU A 145 3.86 -8.26 -15.85
CA LEU A 145 4.23 -7.49 -14.66
C LEU A 145 5.38 -6.51 -14.95
N SER A 146 6.42 -6.95 -15.66
CA SER A 146 7.53 -6.10 -16.09
C SER A 146 7.09 -4.95 -16.98
N MET A 147 6.18 -5.20 -17.92
CA MET A 147 5.62 -4.19 -18.79
C MET A 147 4.87 -3.11 -17.99
N PHE A 148 3.98 -3.52 -17.08
CA PHE A 148 3.27 -2.58 -16.21
C PHE A 148 4.22 -1.76 -15.34
N TRP A 149 5.22 -2.40 -14.76
CA TRP A 149 6.23 -1.72 -13.95
C TRP A 149 6.97 -0.63 -14.75
N GLN A 150 7.40 -0.94 -15.98
CA GLN A 150 8.07 0.02 -16.86
C GLN A 150 7.15 1.19 -17.26
N MET A 151 5.90 0.90 -17.61
CA MET A 151 4.91 1.93 -18.00
C MET A 151 4.62 2.87 -16.83
N LEU A 152 4.43 2.34 -15.63
CA LEU A 152 4.17 3.14 -14.42
C LEU A 152 5.37 4.00 -14.02
N ASN A 153 6.60 3.48 -14.10
CA ASN A 153 7.80 4.27 -13.82
C ASN A 153 7.97 5.42 -14.82
N LYS A 154 7.69 5.19 -16.11
CA LYS A 154 7.68 6.25 -17.11
C LYS A 154 6.60 7.28 -16.80
N GLY A 155 5.38 6.85 -16.50
CA GLY A 155 4.26 7.72 -16.15
C GLY A 155 4.52 8.53 -14.88
N LEU A 156 5.19 7.96 -13.87
CA LEU A 156 5.57 8.69 -12.66
C LEU A 156 6.48 9.89 -12.98
N GLY A 157 7.46 9.70 -13.86
CA GLY A 157 8.31 10.80 -14.31
C GLY A 157 7.53 11.93 -14.98
N GLU A 158 6.55 11.59 -15.82
CA GLU A 158 5.69 12.55 -16.50
C GLU A 158 4.75 13.28 -15.51
N VAL A 159 4.13 12.57 -14.56
CA VAL A 159 3.28 13.16 -13.52
C VAL A 159 4.07 14.12 -12.63
N CYS A 160 5.26 13.72 -12.17
CA CYS A 160 6.12 14.60 -11.37
C CYS A 160 6.50 15.89 -12.08
N LEU A 161 6.76 15.84 -13.40
CA LEU A 161 7.06 17.02 -14.21
C LEU A 161 5.87 17.98 -14.34
N LEU A 162 4.65 17.46 -14.46
CA LEU A 162 3.42 18.26 -14.56
C LEU A 162 3.09 18.99 -13.24
N TYR A 163 3.37 18.37 -12.09
CA TYR A 163 3.08 18.95 -10.78
C TYR A 163 4.20 19.84 -10.22
N THR A 164 5.42 19.77 -10.75
CA THR A 164 6.57 20.60 -10.32
C THR A 164 6.82 21.81 -11.23
N SER A 165 6.06 22.00 -12.30
CA SER A 165 6.13 23.21 -13.11
C SER A 165 5.54 24.40 -12.31
N PRO A 166 6.35 25.40 -11.92
CA PRO A 166 5.79 26.61 -11.33
C PRO A 166 4.97 27.33 -12.41
N SER A 167 3.70 27.62 -12.10
CA SER A 167 2.86 28.56 -12.83
C SER A 167 3.42 29.96 -12.76
#